data_66a3d14f5fe45b08e490914975c3425b
#
_entry.id   66a3d14f5fe45b08e490914975c3425b
#
_cell.length_a   1.000
_cell.length_b   1.000
_cell.length_c   1.000
_cell.angle_alpha   90.00
_cell.angle_beta   90.00
_cell.angle_gamma   90.00
#
_symmetry.space_group_name_H-M   'P 1'
#
loop_
_entity.id
_entity.type
_entity.pdbx_description
1 polymer ?
#
loop_
_entity_poly.entity_id
_entity_poly.type
_entity_poly.pdbx_seq_one_letter_code
_entity_poly.pdbx_strand_id
1 'polypeptide(L)' 'MDPNEHYRLMGMTLRDYFAAAALKGILADGGGASWDDDAKNAFKAADAMLKARGDK' A
#
# COMPACT_ATOMS: atom_id res chain seq x y z
N MET A 1 -9.75 9.88 15.98
CA MET A 1 -9.96 9.82 14.51
C MET A 1 -9.57 8.45 13.98
N ASP A 2 -10.40 7.88 13.13
CA ASP A 2 -10.11 6.63 12.44
C ASP A 2 -8.91 6.86 11.50
N PRO A 3 -7.86 6.02 11.55
CA PRO A 3 -6.72 6.18 10.64
C PRO A 3 -7.13 6.21 9.16
N ASN A 4 -8.12 5.40 8.79
CA ASN A 4 -8.60 5.37 7.42
C ASN A 4 -9.23 6.72 7.03
N GLU A 5 -9.95 7.34 7.94
CA GLU A 5 -10.57 8.64 7.71
C GLU A 5 -9.51 9.74 7.55
N HIS A 6 -8.42 9.67 8.32
CA HIS A 6 -7.32 10.62 8.20
C HIS A 6 -6.73 10.60 6.78
N TYR A 7 -6.45 9.41 6.25
CA TYR A 7 -5.88 9.31 4.91
C TYR A 7 -6.89 9.69 3.84
N ARG A 8 -8.16 9.47 4.09
CA ARG A 8 -9.21 9.86 3.18
C ARG A 8 -9.28 11.39 3.04
N LEU A 9 -9.09 12.11 4.14
CA LEU A 9 -9.04 13.57 4.12
C LEU A 9 -7.85 14.09 3.32
N MET A 10 -6.80 13.31 3.21
CA MET A 10 -5.62 13.64 2.41
C MET A 10 -5.75 13.20 0.96
N GLY A 11 -6.92 12.69 0.56
CA GLY A 11 -7.15 12.23 -0.79
C GLY A 11 -6.68 10.81 -1.05
N MET A 12 -6.44 10.04 0.00
CA MET A 12 -6.02 8.64 -0.15
C MET A 12 -6.69 7.76 0.90
N THR A 13 -6.76 6.47 0.62
CA THR A 13 -7.25 5.47 1.55
C THR A 13 -6.08 4.85 2.32
N LEU A 14 -6.41 4.10 3.36
CA LEU A 14 -5.39 3.35 4.09
C LEU A 14 -4.71 2.32 3.19
N ARG A 15 -5.46 1.73 2.25
CA ARG A 15 -4.92 0.82 1.26
C ARG A 15 -3.86 1.52 0.40
N ASP A 16 -4.16 2.73 -0.05
CA ASP A 16 -3.24 3.51 -0.87
C ASP A 16 -1.97 3.84 -0.08
N TYR A 17 -2.11 4.19 1.17
CA TYR A 17 -0.98 4.48 2.04
C TYR A 17 -0.07 3.24 2.17
N PHE A 18 -0.65 2.08 2.46
CA PHE A 18 0.13 0.85 2.59
C PHE A 18 0.78 0.45 1.27
N ALA A 19 0.07 0.67 0.16
CA ALA A 19 0.63 0.38 -1.16
C ALA A 19 1.84 1.28 -1.45
N ALA A 20 1.76 2.55 -1.10
CA ALA A 20 2.87 3.48 -1.28
C ALA A 20 4.08 3.06 -0.44
N ALA A 21 3.85 2.66 0.81
CA ALA A 21 4.91 2.20 1.69
C ALA A 21 5.56 0.91 1.17
N ALA A 22 4.74 -0.02 0.67
CA ALA A 22 5.23 -1.26 0.09
C ALA A 22 6.04 -1.01 -1.18
N LEU A 23 5.57 -0.10 -2.03
CA LEU A 23 6.27 0.26 -3.25
C LEU A 23 7.63 0.87 -2.94
N LYS A 24 7.70 1.73 -1.93
CA LYS A 24 8.95 2.31 -1.48
C LYS A 24 9.96 1.23 -1.10
N GLY A 25 9.50 0.21 -0.36
CA GLY A 25 10.35 -0.91 0.00
C GLY A 25 10.83 -1.72 -1.19
N ILE A 26 9.93 -1.98 -2.14
CA ILE A 26 10.26 -2.71 -3.36
C ILE A 26 11.33 -1.96 -4.15
N LEU A 27 11.18 -0.66 -4.31
CA LEU A 27 12.12 0.16 -5.06
C LEU A 27 13.47 0.28 -4.33
N ALA A 28 13.47 0.26 -3.00
CA ALA A 28 14.70 0.30 -2.22
C ALA A 28 15.55 -0.95 -2.46
N ASP A 29 14.92 -2.08 -2.77
CA ASP A 29 15.62 -3.33 -3.09
C ASP A 29 16.00 -3.43 -4.57
N GLY A 30 15.82 -2.37 -5.33
CA GLY A 30 16.16 -2.35 -6.76
C GLY A 30 14.97 -2.53 -7.68
N GLY A 31 13.77 -2.66 -7.12
CA GLY A 31 12.55 -2.81 -7.90
C GLY A 31 12.35 -4.22 -8.44
N GLY A 32 11.27 -4.40 -9.16
CA GLY A 32 10.95 -5.64 -9.85
C GLY A 32 11.19 -5.52 -11.35
N ALA A 33 10.42 -6.29 -12.13
CA ALA A 33 10.58 -6.34 -13.58
C ALA A 33 10.09 -5.08 -14.29
N SER A 34 9.08 -4.41 -13.73
CA SER A 34 8.50 -3.21 -14.32
C SER A 34 7.73 -2.42 -13.28
N TRP A 35 7.43 -1.16 -13.61
CA TRP A 35 6.60 -0.32 -12.75
C TRP A 35 5.21 -0.92 -12.52
N ASP A 36 4.62 -1.52 -13.57
CA ASP A 36 3.30 -2.13 -13.46
C ASP A 36 3.32 -3.32 -12.50
N ASP A 37 4.33 -4.16 -12.60
CA ASP A 37 4.48 -5.31 -11.70
C ASP A 37 4.73 -4.86 -10.28
N ASP A 38 5.57 -3.84 -10.09
CA ASP A 38 5.87 -3.29 -8.77
C ASP A 38 4.62 -2.71 -8.14
N ALA A 39 3.81 -1.98 -8.91
CA ALA A 39 2.57 -1.41 -8.42
C ALA A 39 1.57 -2.51 -8.02
N LYS A 40 1.41 -3.54 -8.83
CA LYS A 40 0.54 -4.66 -8.51
C LYS A 40 0.99 -5.36 -7.22
N ASN A 41 2.29 -5.59 -7.09
CA ASN A 41 2.84 -6.22 -5.90
C ASN A 41 2.65 -5.35 -4.66
N ALA A 42 2.76 -4.03 -4.82
CA ALA A 42 2.54 -3.09 -3.73
C ALA A 42 1.10 -3.15 -3.22
N PHE A 43 0.12 -3.22 -4.13
CA PHE A 43 -1.28 -3.33 -3.73
C PHE A 43 -1.61 -4.70 -3.14
N LYS A 44 -0.98 -5.77 -3.63
CA LYS A 44 -1.12 -7.08 -3.00
C LYS A 44 -0.60 -7.06 -1.56
N ALA A 45 0.53 -6.42 -1.32
CA ALA A 45 1.08 -6.27 0.01
C ALA A 45 0.15 -5.45 0.90
N ALA A 46 -0.42 -4.37 0.36
CA ALA A 46 -1.37 -3.55 1.09
C ALA A 46 -2.60 -4.35 1.50
N ASP A 47 -3.16 -5.14 0.60
CA ASP A 47 -4.32 -5.98 0.88
C ASP A 47 -4.00 -7.02 1.96
N ALA A 48 -2.81 -7.62 1.90
CA ALA A 48 -2.38 -8.58 2.90
C ALA A 48 -2.23 -7.93 4.27
N MET A 49 -1.70 -6.71 4.32
CA MET A 49 -1.55 -5.98 5.57
C MET A 49 -2.90 -5.63 6.19
N LEU A 50 -3.84 -5.18 5.36
CA LEU A 50 -5.19 -4.88 5.83
C LEU A 50 -5.89 -6.13 6.36
N LYS A 51 -5.72 -7.24 5.67
CA LYS A 51 -6.29 -8.51 6.10
C LYS A 51 -5.69 -8.96 7.44
N ALA A 52 -4.37 -8.82 7.58
CA ALA A 52 -3.68 -9.22 8.82
C ALA A 52 -4.14 -8.38 10.01
N ARG A 53 -4.50 -7.10 9.78
CA ARG A 53 -5.03 -6.23 10.82
C ARG A 53 -6.48 -6.51 11.16
N GLY A 54 -7.17 -7.30 10.33
CA GLY A 54 -8.60 -7.53 10.48
C GLY A 54 -9.47 -6.48 9.81
N ASP A 55 -8.91 -5.60 9.02
CA ASP A 55 -9.66 -4.61 8.24
C ASP A 55 -10.29 -5.28 7.03
N LYS A 56 -11.44 -4.79 6.62
CA LYS A 56 -12.16 -5.34 5.47
C LYS A 56 -11.92 -4.55 4.21
#